data_f0aa7627c62acc95ca6a53d51e207094
#
_entry.id   f0aa7627c62acc95ca6a53d51e207094
#
_cell.length_a   1.000
_cell.length_b   1.000
_cell.length_c   1.000
_cell.angle_alpha   90.00
_cell.angle_beta   90.00
_cell.angle_gamma   90.00
#
_symmetry.space_group_name_H-M   'P 1'
#
loop_
_entity.id
_entity.type
_entity.pdbx_description
1 polymer ?
#
loop_
_entity_poly.entity_id
_entity_poly.type
_entity_poly.pdbx_seq_one_letter_code
_entity_poly.pdbx_strand_id
1 'polypeptide(L)'
;MADSKKVMILIRTAPYGMASAGEGFRAIIGLAGMGVETHAVLADDGVLVAKKRQNPEALGMHKLEDAYSQLGDFGAKLYVHEPSLTERGLLKDDCISVEFITNDELRELISKVDHVITFN
;
A
#
# COMPACT_ATOMS: atom_id res chain seq x y z
N MET A 1 25.17 -9.20 11.78
CA MET A 1 24.44 -8.22 11.02
C MET A 1 23.72 -7.25 11.92
N ALA A 2 23.93 -5.99 11.68
CA ALA A 2 23.24 -4.99 12.44
C ALA A 2 21.72 -5.11 12.25
N ASP A 3 21.01 -4.39 13.05
CA ASP A 3 19.56 -4.42 13.03
C ASP A 3 19.01 -4.06 11.66
N SER A 4 18.06 -4.82 11.19
CA SER A 4 17.34 -4.49 9.97
C SER A 4 16.50 -3.26 10.22
N LYS A 5 16.52 -2.33 9.28
CA LYS A 5 15.63 -1.17 9.33
C LYS A 5 14.22 -1.60 8.97
N LYS A 6 13.24 -0.95 9.59
CA LYS A 6 11.82 -1.16 9.31
C LYS A 6 11.24 0.14 8.79
N VAL A 7 10.64 0.09 7.62
CA VAL A 7 10.10 1.28 6.96
C VAL A 7 8.65 1.07 6.62
N MET A 8 7.83 2.10 6.87
CA MET A 8 6.45 2.13 6.40
C MET A 8 6.38 3.05 5.17
N ILE A 9 5.75 2.56 4.12
CA ILE A 9 5.38 3.39 2.97
C ILE A 9 3.88 3.61 3.07
N LEU A 10 3.48 4.85 3.28
CA LEU A 10 2.07 5.22 3.45
C LEU A 10 1.59 5.89 2.17
N ILE A 11 0.66 5.26 1.48
CA ILE A 11 0.12 5.76 0.22
C ILE A 11 -1.30 6.26 0.46
N ARG A 12 -1.51 7.55 0.24
CA ARG A 12 -2.76 8.24 0.56
C ARG A 12 -3.50 8.76 -0.67
N THR A 13 -3.00 8.51 -1.88
CA THR A 13 -3.59 9.03 -3.10
C THR A 13 -4.22 7.93 -3.94
N ALA A 14 -5.17 8.34 -4.78
CA ALA A 14 -5.83 7.43 -5.71
C ALA A 14 -4.81 6.83 -6.69
N PRO A 15 -5.09 5.63 -7.23
CA PRO A 15 -4.12 4.93 -8.09
C PRO A 15 -3.86 5.60 -9.43
N TYR A 16 -4.80 6.37 -9.93
CA TYR A 16 -4.70 6.95 -11.26
C TYR A 16 -4.96 8.45 -11.22
N GLY A 17 -4.39 9.17 -12.18
CA GLY A 17 -4.46 10.62 -12.23
C GLY A 17 -3.27 11.31 -11.57
N MET A 18 -2.51 10.59 -10.75
CA MET A 18 -1.30 11.07 -10.08
C MET A 18 -0.26 9.96 -10.09
N ALA A 19 1.01 10.33 -10.04
CA ALA A 19 2.11 9.36 -10.10
C ALA A 19 2.40 8.70 -8.75
N SER A 20 1.86 9.22 -7.65
CA SER A 20 2.27 8.83 -6.29
C SER A 20 2.13 7.34 -6.00
N ALA A 21 1.04 6.70 -6.42
CA ALA A 21 0.85 5.27 -6.15
C ALA A 21 1.86 4.41 -6.91
N GLY A 22 2.18 4.77 -8.16
CA GLY A 22 3.19 4.06 -8.94
C GLY A 22 4.59 4.27 -8.38
N GLU A 23 4.90 5.49 -7.96
CA GLU A 23 6.18 5.79 -7.34
C GLU A 23 6.32 5.10 -5.98
N GLY A 24 5.22 5.04 -5.22
CA GLY A 24 5.19 4.30 -3.96
C GLY A 24 5.50 2.82 -4.18
N PHE A 25 4.92 2.23 -5.22
CA PHE A 25 5.18 0.85 -5.58
C PHE A 25 6.68 0.61 -5.86
N ARG A 26 7.30 1.50 -6.62
CA ARG A 26 8.74 1.40 -6.91
C ARG A 26 9.58 1.50 -5.64
N ALA A 27 9.21 2.40 -4.74
CA ALA A 27 9.90 2.56 -3.46
C ALA A 27 9.78 1.30 -2.61
N ILE A 28 8.60 0.68 -2.57
CA ILE A 28 8.37 -0.56 -1.82
C ILE A 28 9.28 -1.67 -2.34
N ILE A 29 9.28 -1.87 -3.66
CA ILE A 29 10.09 -2.92 -4.28
C ILE A 29 11.57 -2.65 -4.05
N GLY A 30 12.00 -1.40 -4.22
CA GLY A 30 13.39 -1.03 -4.04
C GLY A 30 13.89 -1.31 -2.64
N LEU A 31 13.13 -0.91 -1.63
CA LEU A 31 13.50 -1.13 -0.23
C LEU A 31 13.47 -2.62 0.13
N ALA A 32 12.41 -3.32 -0.26
CA ALA A 32 12.29 -4.75 0.03
C ALA A 32 13.42 -5.54 -0.66
N GLY A 33 13.76 -5.15 -1.89
CA GLY A 33 14.85 -5.78 -2.62
C GLY A 33 16.22 -5.59 -1.99
N MET A 34 16.37 -4.53 -1.17
CA MET A 34 17.60 -4.26 -0.43
C MET A 34 17.62 -4.92 0.96
N GLY A 35 16.62 -5.72 1.28
CA GLY A 35 16.55 -6.39 2.57
C GLY A 35 15.95 -5.54 3.68
N VAL A 36 15.36 -4.40 3.35
CA VAL A 36 14.68 -3.56 4.34
C VAL A 36 13.30 -4.15 4.61
N GLU A 37 12.94 -4.29 5.89
CA GLU A 37 11.59 -4.73 6.24
C GLU A 37 10.61 -3.62 5.86
N THR A 38 9.76 -3.87 4.88
CA THR A 38 8.92 -2.85 4.27
C THR A 38 7.46 -3.17 4.49
N HIS A 39 6.73 -2.21 5.06
CA HIS A 39 5.31 -2.29 5.32
C HIS A 39 4.62 -1.20 4.50
N ALA A 40 3.79 -1.60 3.55
CA ALA A 40 3.04 -0.67 2.72
C ALA A 40 1.63 -0.55 3.27
N VAL A 41 1.17 0.67 3.53
CA VAL A 41 -0.17 0.93 4.04
C VAL A 41 -0.92 1.80 3.05
N LEU A 42 -2.09 1.35 2.64
CA LEU A 42 -3.00 2.12 1.79
C LEU A 42 -4.06 2.76 2.68
N ALA A 43 -4.09 4.08 2.71
CA ALA A 43 -5.01 4.85 3.54
C ALA A 43 -5.63 5.97 2.72
N ASP A 44 -6.73 6.53 3.21
CA ASP A 44 -7.48 7.58 2.51
C ASP A 44 -7.80 7.10 1.08
N ASP A 45 -7.59 7.90 0.07
CA ASP A 45 -7.84 7.52 -1.33
C ASP A 45 -6.90 6.41 -1.80
N GLY A 46 -5.80 6.17 -1.09
CA GLY A 46 -4.88 5.09 -1.40
C GLY A 46 -5.51 3.72 -1.33
N VAL A 47 -6.60 3.54 -0.56
CA VAL A 47 -7.28 2.24 -0.49
C VAL A 47 -7.83 1.81 -1.85
N LEU A 48 -8.06 2.75 -2.75
CA LEU A 48 -8.54 2.44 -4.11
C LEU A 48 -7.51 1.67 -4.92
N VAL A 49 -6.24 1.71 -4.54
CA VAL A 49 -5.19 0.91 -5.19
C VAL A 49 -5.48 -0.58 -5.04
N ALA A 50 -6.06 -0.98 -3.91
CA ALA A 50 -6.37 -2.38 -3.64
C ALA A 50 -7.70 -2.84 -4.22
N LYS A 51 -8.50 -1.94 -4.79
CA LYS A 51 -9.81 -2.27 -5.32
C LYS A 51 -9.67 -3.17 -6.55
N LYS A 52 -10.42 -4.27 -6.58
CA LYS A 52 -10.45 -5.16 -7.73
C LYS A 52 -11.23 -4.54 -8.89
N ARG A 53 -11.05 -5.11 -10.08
CA ARG A 53 -11.79 -4.75 -11.29
C ARG A 53 -11.54 -3.33 -11.76
N GLN A 54 -10.32 -2.85 -11.58
CA GLN A 54 -9.90 -1.58 -12.14
C GLN A 54 -9.83 -1.71 -13.67
N ASN A 55 -10.11 -0.61 -14.35
CA ASN A 55 -10.05 -0.59 -15.81
C ASN A 55 -9.20 0.59 -16.30
N PRO A 56 -7.90 0.62 -15.97
CA PRO A 56 -7.02 1.72 -16.38
C PRO A 56 -6.66 1.66 -17.86
N GLU A 57 -6.82 0.52 -18.51
CA GLU A 57 -6.51 0.34 -19.92
C GLU A 57 -7.30 1.29 -20.80
N ALA A 58 -8.52 1.65 -20.37
CA ALA A 58 -9.34 2.63 -21.07
C ALA A 58 -8.67 4.01 -21.12
N LEU A 59 -7.74 4.28 -20.19
CA LEU A 59 -6.98 5.52 -20.12
C LEU A 59 -5.52 5.32 -20.55
N GLY A 60 -5.17 4.14 -21.06
CA GLY A 60 -3.81 3.81 -21.45
C GLY A 60 -2.84 3.65 -20.29
N MET A 61 -3.36 3.34 -19.10
CA MET A 61 -2.55 3.21 -17.88
C MET A 61 -2.42 1.75 -17.45
N HIS A 62 -1.41 1.45 -16.66
CA HIS A 62 -1.19 0.11 -16.12
C HIS A 62 -2.13 -0.16 -14.94
N LYS A 63 -2.46 -1.43 -14.75
CA LYS A 63 -3.36 -1.88 -13.70
C LYS A 63 -2.59 -2.06 -12.39
N LEU A 64 -2.68 -1.08 -11.51
CA LEU A 64 -1.92 -1.09 -10.27
C LEU A 64 -2.36 -2.17 -9.28
N GLU A 65 -3.64 -2.59 -9.33
CA GLU A 65 -4.08 -3.68 -8.44
C GLU A 65 -3.28 -4.97 -8.68
N ASP A 66 -2.91 -5.26 -9.92
CA ASP A 66 -2.11 -6.44 -10.23
C ASP A 66 -0.70 -6.31 -9.68
N ALA A 67 -0.10 -5.14 -9.81
CA ALA A 67 1.24 -4.89 -9.29
C ALA A 67 1.26 -5.01 -7.76
N TYR A 68 0.32 -4.35 -7.08
CA TYR A 68 0.27 -4.38 -5.62
C TYR A 68 -0.05 -5.77 -5.07
N SER A 69 -0.83 -6.58 -5.79
CA SER A 69 -1.14 -7.94 -5.35
C SER A 69 0.09 -8.85 -5.31
N GLN A 70 1.16 -8.46 -5.99
CA GLN A 70 2.40 -9.24 -6.06
C GLN A 70 3.45 -8.80 -5.05
N LEU A 71 3.17 -7.80 -4.22
CA LEU A 71 4.17 -7.28 -3.28
C LEU A 71 4.71 -8.32 -2.31
N GLY A 72 3.90 -9.28 -1.91
CA GLY A 72 4.34 -10.36 -1.05
C GLY A 72 5.48 -11.17 -1.64
N ASP A 73 5.53 -11.30 -2.96
CA ASP A 73 6.58 -12.05 -3.65
C ASP A 73 7.94 -11.36 -3.53
N PHE A 74 7.93 -10.05 -3.26
CA PHE A 74 9.14 -9.26 -3.07
C PHE A 74 9.51 -9.11 -1.59
N GLY A 75 8.75 -9.74 -0.69
CA GLY A 75 9.02 -9.70 0.73
C GLY A 75 8.42 -8.51 1.47
N ALA A 76 7.60 -7.71 0.81
CA ALA A 76 6.90 -6.59 1.44
C ALA A 76 5.55 -7.03 1.98
N LYS A 77 5.07 -6.34 3.01
CA LYS A 77 3.74 -6.57 3.57
C LYS A 77 2.83 -5.43 3.14
N LEU A 78 1.61 -5.77 2.75
CA LEU A 78 0.63 -4.79 2.28
C LEU A 78 -0.59 -4.79 3.20
N TYR A 79 -0.99 -3.60 3.62
CA TYR A 79 -2.15 -3.39 4.50
C TYR A 79 -3.10 -2.39 3.90
N VAL A 80 -4.39 -2.56 4.19
CA VAL A 80 -5.42 -1.56 3.86
C VAL A 80 -6.00 -1.04 5.18
N HIS A 81 -6.04 0.28 5.30
CA HIS A 81 -6.63 0.95 6.46
C HIS A 81 -8.16 0.83 6.38
N GLU A 82 -8.71 0.00 7.23
CA GLU A 82 -10.13 -0.34 7.15
C GLU A 82 -11.08 0.84 7.31
N PRO A 83 -10.85 1.79 8.25
CA PRO A 83 -11.72 2.96 8.34
C PRO A 83 -11.78 3.78 7.05
N SER A 84 -10.66 3.91 6.33
CA SER A 84 -10.63 4.61 5.05
C SER A 84 -11.50 3.91 4.01
N LEU A 85 -11.49 2.58 4.03
CA LEU A 85 -12.28 1.76 3.13
C LEU A 85 -13.78 1.98 3.39
N THR A 86 -14.17 1.90 4.66
CA THR A 86 -15.55 2.08 5.09
C THR A 86 -16.09 3.46 4.72
N GLU A 87 -15.28 4.51 4.93
CA GLU A 87 -15.66 5.87 4.60
C GLU A 87 -15.99 6.04 3.10
N ARG A 88 -15.43 5.20 2.26
CA ARG A 88 -15.63 5.26 0.81
C ARG A 88 -16.67 4.28 0.32
N GLY A 89 -17.40 3.64 1.24
CA GLY A 89 -18.47 2.72 0.90
C GLY A 89 -17.99 1.42 0.28
N LEU A 90 -16.72 1.07 0.49
CA LEU A 90 -16.15 -0.15 -0.03
C LEU A 90 -16.17 -1.26 1.01
N LEU A 91 -16.28 -2.49 0.54
CA LEU A 91 -16.26 -3.69 1.38
C LEU A 91 -14.92 -4.40 1.20
N LYS A 92 -14.54 -5.20 2.18
CA LYS A 92 -13.31 -6.00 2.09
C LYS A 92 -13.30 -6.91 0.85
N ASP A 93 -14.46 -7.40 0.46
CA ASP A 93 -14.59 -8.26 -0.72
C ASP A 93 -14.30 -7.51 -2.03
N ASP A 94 -14.35 -6.18 -2.01
CA ASP A 94 -14.01 -5.37 -3.18
C ASP A 94 -12.51 -5.26 -3.40
N CYS A 95 -11.71 -5.75 -2.47
CA CYS A 95 -10.25 -5.58 -2.48
C CYS A 95 -9.53 -6.87 -2.85
N ILE A 96 -8.31 -6.71 -3.36
CA ILE A 96 -7.36 -7.83 -3.53
C ILE A 96 -7.06 -8.43 -2.17
N SER A 97 -6.40 -9.60 -2.16
CA SER A 97 -6.05 -10.28 -0.92
C SER A 97 -4.99 -9.45 -0.16
N VAL A 98 -5.40 -8.83 0.93
CA VAL A 98 -4.53 -7.97 1.76
C VAL A 98 -4.94 -8.11 3.22
N GLU A 99 -4.08 -7.60 4.09
CA GLU A 99 -4.39 -7.52 5.52
C GLU A 99 -5.09 -6.18 5.79
N PHE A 100 -6.20 -6.22 6.54
CA PHE A 100 -6.94 -5.01 6.91
C PHE A 100 -6.57 -4.62 8.32
N ILE A 101 -6.29 -3.34 8.56
CA ILE A 101 -5.87 -2.86 9.87
C ILE A 101 -6.77 -1.73 10.35
N THR A 102 -6.96 -1.70 11.68
CA THR A 102 -7.72 -0.66 12.36
C THR A 102 -6.82 0.54 12.65
N ASN A 103 -7.42 1.61 13.19
CA ASN A 103 -6.64 2.78 13.64
C ASN A 103 -5.62 2.41 14.70
N ASP A 104 -6.00 1.57 15.67
CA ASP A 104 -5.10 1.18 16.75
C ASP A 104 -3.94 0.34 16.21
N GLU A 105 -4.23 -0.57 15.29
CA GLU A 105 -3.20 -1.39 14.66
C GLU A 105 -2.24 -0.55 13.83
N LEU A 106 -2.77 0.46 13.14
CA LEU A 106 -1.93 1.38 12.36
C LEU A 106 -1.00 2.17 13.29
N ARG A 107 -1.51 2.69 14.40
CA ARG A 107 -0.68 3.39 15.38
C ARG A 107 0.42 2.50 15.93
N GLU A 108 0.08 1.25 16.22
CA GLU A 108 1.05 0.29 16.73
C GLU A 108 2.14 0.03 15.69
N LEU A 109 1.75 -0.14 14.44
CA LEU A 109 2.70 -0.35 13.35
C LEU A 109 3.63 0.85 13.18
N ILE A 110 3.08 2.07 13.23
CA ILE A 110 3.88 3.30 13.13
C ILE A 110 4.92 3.36 14.25
N SER A 111 4.54 2.92 15.46
CA SER A 111 5.46 2.97 16.59
C SER A 111 6.61 1.96 16.48
N LYS A 112 6.46 0.95 15.64
CA LYS A 112 7.46 -0.13 15.48
C LYS A 112 8.43 0.09 14.32
N VAL A 113 8.11 1.00 13.40
CA VAL A 113 8.99 1.25 12.26
C VAL A 113 9.96 2.38 12.57
N ASP A 114 11.10 2.36 11.88
CA ASP A 114 12.14 3.38 12.03
C ASP A 114 11.82 4.66 11.25
N HIS A 115 11.17 4.51 10.09
CA HIS A 115 10.84 5.64 9.22
C HIS A 115 9.47 5.44 8.58
N VAL A 116 8.77 6.54 8.36
CA VAL A 116 7.53 6.56 7.59
C VAL A 116 7.74 7.49 6.39
N ILE A 117 7.52 6.96 5.20
CA ILE A 117 7.59 7.75 3.96
C ILE A 117 6.17 7.83 3.41
N THR A 118 5.68 9.06 3.21
CA THR A 118 4.31 9.29 2.77
C THR A 118 4.28 9.74 1.32
N PHE A 119 3.41 9.11 0.55
CA PHE A 119 3.11 9.53 -0.82
C PHE A 119 1.70 10.14 -0.83
N ASN A 120 1.63 11.43 -1.01
CA ASN A 120 0.39 12.19 -1.02
C ASN A 120 0.00 12.63 -2.43
#